data_533d4ef40580dc3bdfd7bd3530c7536b
#
_entry.id   533d4ef40580dc3bdfd7bd3530c7536b
#
_cell.length_a   1.000
_cell.length_b   1.000
_cell.length_c   1.000
_cell.angle_alpha   90.00
_cell.angle_beta   90.00
_cell.angle_gamma   90.00
#
_symmetry.space_group_name_H-M   'P 1'
#
loop_
_entity.id
_entity.type
_entity.pdbx_description
1 polymer ?
#
loop_
_entity_poly.entity_id
_entity_poly.type
_entity_poly.pdbx_seq_one_letter_code
_entity_poly.pdbx_strand_id
1 'polypeptide(L)'
;MVCSRRRAARSLVGALGFALLGCNAEGDAGDTIRIGIAADLKRPNMQTVLRGVELAIDRLNANATGRRFELAKPPASAISAVEIAAALRDDPQVVAVVGPADSRSSRESAPIFADEEGGGRRALAGVSPTSTSVSLTGISPWLFRVCPNDAASSRAAARYVLDSLGFRRASIMYRNDSYGRGWSTAFTQAYAAGGGTVLERNPHLADMNEWRAYAGIVKATRPEIVLFPGSPADLASFVRSLRAIGADTPVLGGDAVSELEAQAAEFAGVRYVAFFQASRVQTAEAKAFVSAFTKKYGVPPEQRSALAYDATMLIGRAVLDAGAHRGRVRDYLASVGVSRPAMTGVTGPIAFDEQRDVVNKPVVIATVGR
;
A
#
# COMPACT_ATOMS: atom_id res chain seq x y z
N MET A 1 -12.12 85.10 57.37
CA MET A 1 -10.68 84.87 57.54
C MET A 1 -10.26 83.98 56.36
N VAL A 2 -9.66 84.57 55.34
CA VAL A 2 -8.25 84.56 54.97
C VAL A 2 -7.79 83.12 54.78
N CYS A 3 -7.34 82.61 53.63
CA CYS A 3 -6.37 83.16 52.69
C CYS A 3 -6.30 82.31 51.43
N SER A 4 -6.25 82.97 50.33
CA SER A 4 -5.78 82.61 49.05
C SER A 4 -4.53 81.78 48.98
N ARG A 5 -4.38 80.93 47.95
CA ARG A 5 -3.20 80.98 47.09
C ARG A 5 -3.39 80.14 45.77
N ARG A 6 -3.24 80.89 44.72
CA ARG A 6 -3.06 80.36 43.32
C ARG A 6 -1.75 79.60 43.16
N ARG A 7 -1.69 78.61 42.33
CA ARG A 7 -0.51 78.26 41.45
C ARG A 7 -0.94 77.27 40.37
N ALA A 8 -1.00 77.78 39.26
CA ALA A 8 -0.10 77.58 38.05
C ALA A 8 -0.25 76.21 37.35
N ALA A 9 -0.86 76.30 36.19
CA ALA A 9 -0.89 75.29 35.17
C ALA A 9 0.54 74.98 34.63
N ARG A 10 0.86 73.75 34.50
CA ARG A 10 1.96 73.27 33.63
C ARG A 10 1.38 72.22 32.66
N SER A 11 1.25 72.69 31.42
CA SER A 11 0.98 71.80 30.25
C SER A 11 2.13 70.83 30.06
N LEU A 12 1.84 69.54 30.11
CA LEU A 12 2.74 68.49 29.56
C LEU A 12 2.13 68.01 28.24
N VAL A 13 2.80 68.37 27.16
CA VAL A 13 2.59 67.82 25.84
C VAL A 13 3.15 66.38 25.88
N GLY A 14 2.24 65.41 25.94
CA GLY A 14 2.59 64.01 25.81
C GLY A 14 2.65 63.64 24.31
N ALA A 15 3.83 63.38 23.81
CA ALA A 15 4.04 62.82 22.46
C ALA A 15 3.40 61.45 22.39
N LEU A 16 2.36 61.29 21.59
CA LEU A 16 1.85 59.99 21.15
C LEU A 16 2.88 59.39 20.15
N GLY A 17 3.67 58.47 20.69
CA GLY A 17 4.47 57.56 19.84
C GLY A 17 3.53 56.60 19.12
N PHE A 18 3.34 56.78 17.82
CA PHE A 18 2.77 55.82 16.92
C PHE A 18 3.77 54.65 16.84
N ALA A 19 3.55 53.59 17.60
CA ALA A 19 4.16 52.30 17.36
C ALA A 19 3.57 51.75 16.04
N LEU A 20 4.31 51.94 14.95
CA LEU A 20 4.10 51.19 13.73
C LEU A 20 4.34 49.72 14.07
N LEU A 21 3.25 48.99 14.34
CA LEU A 21 3.21 47.55 14.23
C LEU A 21 3.54 47.23 12.75
N GLY A 22 4.81 47.04 12.47
CA GLY A 22 5.26 46.38 11.25
C GLY A 22 4.62 44.99 11.25
N CYS A 23 3.54 44.82 10.49
CA CYS A 23 3.21 43.52 9.98
C CYS A 23 4.39 43.05 9.14
N ASN A 24 5.29 42.30 9.74
CA ASN A 24 6.11 41.39 8.97
C ASN A 24 5.13 40.45 8.28
N ALA A 25 4.80 40.78 7.04
CA ALA A 25 4.38 39.80 6.09
C ALA A 25 5.61 38.89 5.86
N GLU A 26 5.86 37.96 6.82
CA GLU A 26 6.57 36.74 6.52
C GLU A 26 5.72 36.10 5.42
N GLY A 27 6.24 36.18 4.21
CA GLY A 27 5.65 35.51 3.06
C GLY A 27 5.41 34.09 3.49
N ASP A 28 4.16 33.67 3.39
CA ASP A 28 3.66 32.32 3.62
C ASP A 28 4.46 31.38 2.73
N ALA A 29 5.65 30.98 3.18
CA ALA A 29 6.38 29.85 2.65
C ALA A 29 5.51 28.68 3.00
N GLY A 30 4.59 28.31 2.09
CA GLY A 30 3.54 27.34 2.28
C GLY A 30 4.08 26.12 2.99
N ASP A 31 3.40 25.69 4.06
CA ASP A 31 3.81 24.59 4.92
C ASP A 31 4.18 23.36 4.07
N THR A 32 5.46 23.02 4.06
CA THR A 32 5.94 21.82 3.37
C THR A 32 5.48 20.59 4.17
N ILE A 33 4.70 19.74 3.52
CA ILE A 33 4.12 18.52 4.10
C ILE A 33 4.90 17.32 3.58
N ARG A 34 5.48 16.53 4.46
CA ARG A 34 6.27 15.37 4.08
C ARG A 34 5.46 14.08 4.25
N ILE A 35 5.32 13.33 3.15
CA ILE A 35 4.75 11.98 3.14
C ILE A 35 5.93 11.01 3.02
N GLY A 36 6.07 10.11 4.00
CA GLY A 36 7.15 9.12 3.99
C GLY A 36 6.86 7.94 3.06
N ILE A 37 7.93 7.27 2.59
CA ILE A 37 7.84 5.96 1.95
C ILE A 37 8.55 4.92 2.81
N ALA A 38 7.78 3.98 3.39
CA ALA A 38 8.31 2.91 4.23
C ALA A 38 8.64 1.68 3.38
N ALA A 39 9.73 1.75 2.62
CA ALA A 39 10.20 0.67 1.76
C ALA A 39 11.73 0.67 1.65
N ASP A 40 12.31 -0.53 1.53
CA ASP A 40 13.70 -0.67 1.12
C ASP A 40 13.83 -0.37 -0.39
N LEU A 41 14.20 0.85 -0.70
CA LEU A 41 14.28 1.35 -2.09
C LEU A 41 15.42 0.72 -2.91
N LYS A 42 16.27 -0.10 -2.31
CA LYS A 42 17.30 -0.87 -3.03
C LYS A 42 16.70 -2.09 -3.75
N ARG A 43 15.53 -2.56 -3.29
CA ARG A 43 14.85 -3.69 -3.91
C ARG A 43 14.14 -3.25 -5.21
N PRO A 44 14.37 -3.93 -6.35
CA PRO A 44 13.81 -3.51 -7.66
C PRO A 44 12.30 -3.33 -7.65
N ASN A 45 11.55 -4.21 -6.99
CA ASN A 45 10.09 -4.14 -6.92
C ASN A 45 9.57 -2.96 -6.06
N MET A 46 10.41 -2.37 -5.21
CA MET A 46 10.05 -1.17 -4.46
C MET A 46 10.17 0.11 -5.31
N GLN A 47 10.90 0.06 -6.43
CA GLN A 47 10.95 1.17 -7.38
C GLN A 47 9.59 1.43 -8.04
N THR A 48 8.77 0.40 -8.25
CA THR A 48 7.41 0.57 -8.79
C THR A 48 6.48 1.24 -7.77
N VAL A 49 6.64 0.90 -6.48
CA VAL A 49 5.95 1.60 -5.38
C VAL A 49 6.36 3.08 -5.35
N LEU A 50 7.67 3.35 -5.40
CA LEU A 50 8.21 4.72 -5.41
C LEU A 50 7.63 5.56 -6.56
N ARG A 51 7.59 5.03 -7.77
CA ARG A 51 7.01 5.72 -8.95
C ARG A 51 5.55 6.10 -8.74
N GLY A 52 4.75 5.24 -8.12
CA GLY A 52 3.36 5.52 -7.76
C GLY A 52 3.24 6.68 -6.78
N VAL A 53 4.07 6.67 -5.73
CA VAL A 53 4.12 7.75 -4.72
C VAL A 53 4.55 9.08 -5.34
N GLU A 54 5.62 9.09 -6.14
CA GLU A 54 6.14 10.29 -6.80
C GLU A 54 5.10 10.92 -7.75
N LEU A 55 4.39 10.09 -8.54
CA LEU A 55 3.33 10.60 -9.41
C LEU A 55 2.14 11.18 -8.63
N ALA A 56 1.80 10.57 -7.50
CA ALA A 56 0.73 11.09 -6.63
C ALA A 56 1.13 12.43 -5.98
N ILE A 57 2.37 12.57 -5.54
CA ILE A 57 2.89 13.84 -5.00
C ILE A 57 2.87 14.93 -6.08
N ASP A 58 3.29 14.64 -7.31
CA ASP A 58 3.16 15.58 -8.42
C ASP A 58 1.70 16.02 -8.63
N ARG A 59 0.77 15.07 -8.55
CA ARG A 59 -0.66 15.34 -8.71
C ARG A 59 -1.23 16.17 -7.57
N LEU A 60 -0.82 15.89 -6.33
CA LEU A 60 -1.21 16.70 -5.16
C LEU A 60 -0.70 18.14 -5.33
N ASN A 61 0.57 18.33 -5.69
CA ASN A 61 1.16 19.65 -5.89
C ASN A 61 0.54 20.44 -7.05
N ALA A 62 0.12 19.76 -8.12
CA ALA A 62 -0.57 20.41 -9.24
C ALA A 62 -1.96 20.95 -8.85
N ASN A 63 -2.58 20.41 -7.80
CA ASN A 63 -3.94 20.76 -7.36
C ASN A 63 -3.96 21.56 -6.03
N ALA A 64 -2.84 21.61 -5.30
CA ALA A 64 -2.78 22.27 -4.00
C ALA A 64 -2.50 23.77 -4.17
N THR A 65 -3.28 24.59 -3.48
CA THR A 65 -3.02 26.03 -3.33
C THR A 65 -2.45 26.26 -1.93
N GLY A 66 -1.27 26.88 -1.85
CA GLY A 66 -0.66 27.31 -0.58
C GLY A 66 0.00 26.20 0.27
N ARG A 67 0.06 24.94 -0.21
CA ARG A 67 0.74 23.83 0.47
C ARG A 67 1.57 23.06 -0.54
N ARG A 68 2.75 22.59 -0.11
CA ARG A 68 3.65 21.76 -0.91
C ARG A 68 3.83 20.39 -0.29
N PHE A 69 3.63 19.33 -1.07
CA PHE A 69 3.90 17.96 -0.66
C PHE A 69 5.29 17.53 -1.12
N GLU A 70 6.02 16.89 -0.23
CA GLU A 70 7.34 16.33 -0.52
C GLU A 70 7.44 14.88 -0.06
N LEU A 71 8.26 14.10 -0.77
CA LEU A 71 8.55 12.72 -0.42
C LEU A 71 9.69 12.66 0.61
N ALA A 72 9.42 12.06 1.77
CA ALA A 72 10.44 11.69 2.72
C ALA A 72 10.91 10.25 2.47
N LYS A 73 12.16 10.09 2.04
CA LYS A 73 12.79 8.77 1.87
C LYS A 73 13.52 8.39 3.16
N PRO A 74 13.52 7.09 3.54
CA PRO A 74 14.34 6.65 4.67
C PRO A 74 15.82 6.87 4.39
N PRO A 75 16.67 7.06 5.41
CA PRO A 75 18.12 7.19 5.23
C PRO A 75 18.69 5.90 4.63
N ALA A 76 19.71 6.04 3.79
CA ALA A 76 20.34 4.89 3.11
C ALA A 76 20.96 3.85 4.07
N SER A 77 21.21 4.23 5.31
CA SER A 77 21.67 3.35 6.38
C SER A 77 20.59 2.45 6.98
N ALA A 78 19.31 2.83 6.86
CA ALA A 78 18.20 2.00 7.32
C ALA A 78 17.95 0.88 6.31
N ILE A 79 18.18 -0.37 6.73
CA ILE A 79 18.12 -1.55 5.87
C ILE A 79 17.01 -2.52 6.28
N SER A 80 16.57 -2.46 7.53
CA SER A 80 15.44 -3.27 8.05
C SER A 80 14.14 -2.48 8.07
N ALA A 81 13.02 -3.19 8.07
CA ALA A 81 11.70 -2.58 8.20
C ALA A 81 11.56 -1.76 9.49
N VAL A 82 12.15 -2.22 10.59
CA VAL A 82 12.15 -1.54 11.89
C VAL A 82 12.94 -0.24 11.83
N GLU A 83 14.15 -0.25 11.26
CA GLU A 83 14.98 0.95 11.11
C GLU A 83 14.33 1.99 10.20
N ILE A 84 13.74 1.55 9.08
CA ILE A 84 13.01 2.41 8.14
C ILE A 84 11.80 3.05 8.85
N ALA A 85 11.02 2.26 9.57
CA ALA A 85 9.84 2.74 10.30
C ALA A 85 10.23 3.73 11.41
N ALA A 86 11.28 3.42 12.18
CA ALA A 86 11.79 4.28 13.24
C ALA A 86 12.28 5.62 12.70
N ALA A 87 13.08 5.61 11.63
CA ALA A 87 13.61 6.83 11.01
C ALA A 87 12.47 7.76 10.51
N LEU A 88 11.43 7.18 9.90
CA LEU A 88 10.28 7.96 9.41
C LEU A 88 9.39 8.45 10.55
N ARG A 89 9.20 7.66 11.62
CA ARG A 89 8.45 8.07 12.81
C ARG A 89 9.15 9.22 13.54
N ASP A 90 10.46 9.14 13.65
CA ASP A 90 11.28 10.10 14.41
C ASP A 90 11.49 11.43 13.67
N ASP A 91 11.19 11.49 12.37
CA ASP A 91 11.13 12.75 11.62
C ASP A 91 9.80 13.48 11.90
N PRO A 92 9.80 14.60 12.66
CA PRO A 92 8.58 15.29 13.04
C PRO A 92 7.84 15.94 11.86
N GLN A 93 8.48 16.12 10.72
CA GLN A 93 7.89 16.70 9.52
C GLN A 93 7.10 15.65 8.71
N VAL A 94 7.30 14.35 8.95
CA VAL A 94 6.55 13.29 8.28
C VAL A 94 5.19 13.13 8.94
N VAL A 95 4.11 13.36 8.17
CA VAL A 95 2.73 13.33 8.67
C VAL A 95 2.08 11.96 8.61
N ALA A 96 2.44 11.15 7.62
CA ALA A 96 2.04 9.77 7.43
C ALA A 96 3.00 9.09 6.44
N VAL A 97 2.93 7.77 6.32
CA VAL A 97 3.78 7.02 5.39
C VAL A 97 2.97 6.13 4.44
N VAL A 98 3.43 6.01 3.21
CA VAL A 98 3.01 4.96 2.29
C VAL A 98 3.87 3.72 2.54
N GLY A 99 3.23 2.62 2.84
CA GLY A 99 3.92 1.38 3.19
C GLY A 99 3.70 0.95 4.65
N PRO A 100 4.41 -0.12 5.08
CA PRO A 100 5.27 -0.98 4.25
C PRO A 100 4.52 -1.74 3.16
N ALA A 101 5.26 -2.23 2.16
CA ALA A 101 4.69 -2.81 0.95
C ALA A 101 4.73 -4.35 0.92
N ASP A 102 5.04 -5.00 2.03
CA ASP A 102 4.93 -6.44 2.22
C ASP A 102 4.47 -6.78 3.65
N SER A 103 3.85 -7.95 3.81
CA SER A 103 3.18 -8.34 5.06
C SER A 103 4.13 -8.55 6.24
N ARG A 104 5.37 -9.00 5.99
CA ARG A 104 6.37 -9.17 7.04
C ARG A 104 6.82 -7.81 7.56
N SER A 105 7.24 -6.92 6.66
CA SER A 105 7.65 -5.56 7.01
C SER A 105 6.54 -4.78 7.72
N SER A 106 5.28 -4.94 7.28
CA SER A 106 4.13 -4.30 7.94
C SER A 106 3.94 -4.79 9.38
N ARG A 107 4.11 -6.08 9.62
CA ARG A 107 4.02 -6.65 10.97
C ARG A 107 5.14 -6.11 11.87
N GLU A 108 6.37 -6.08 11.37
CA GLU A 108 7.55 -5.60 12.10
C GLU A 108 7.47 -4.10 12.39
N SER A 109 6.86 -3.32 11.50
CA SER A 109 6.74 -1.86 11.64
C SER A 109 5.52 -1.40 12.45
N ALA A 110 4.51 -2.24 12.63
CA ALA A 110 3.25 -1.85 13.28
C ALA A 110 3.45 -1.28 14.71
N PRO A 111 4.22 -1.91 15.62
CA PRO A 111 4.48 -1.37 16.95
C PRO A 111 5.32 -0.07 16.91
N ILE A 112 6.21 0.07 15.91
CA ILE A 112 7.03 1.27 15.71
C ILE A 112 6.15 2.45 15.29
N PHE A 113 5.23 2.24 14.34
CA PHE A 113 4.28 3.26 13.89
C PHE A 113 3.28 3.65 14.99
N ALA A 114 2.89 2.72 15.84
CA ALA A 114 2.06 3.02 17.01
C ALA A 114 2.83 3.75 18.14
N ASP A 115 4.16 3.82 18.05
CA ASP A 115 5.05 4.36 19.08
C ASP A 115 4.76 3.74 20.47
N GLU A 116 4.59 2.40 20.50
CA GLU A 116 4.16 1.68 21.71
C GLU A 116 5.10 1.94 22.89
N GLU A 117 6.41 1.87 22.65
CA GLU A 117 7.43 2.17 23.69
C GLU A 117 7.42 3.64 24.13
N GLY A 118 7.04 4.58 23.24
CA GLY A 118 6.98 6.02 23.50
C GLY A 118 5.62 6.49 24.02
N GLY A 119 4.68 5.57 24.26
CA GLY A 119 3.31 5.89 24.72
C GLY A 119 2.47 6.63 23.66
N GLY A 120 2.76 6.41 22.39
CA GLY A 120 1.97 6.93 21.26
C GLY A 120 2.23 8.40 20.89
N ARG A 121 3.16 9.08 21.56
CA ARG A 121 3.40 10.52 21.33
C ARG A 121 3.91 10.85 19.93
N ARG A 122 4.67 9.92 19.32
CA ARG A 122 5.24 10.06 17.96
C ARG A 122 4.54 9.17 16.96
N ALA A 123 3.40 8.58 17.32
CA ALA A 123 2.69 7.66 16.47
C ALA A 123 2.43 8.24 15.07
N LEU A 124 2.57 7.39 14.05
CA LEU A 124 2.58 7.76 12.64
C LEU A 124 1.71 6.78 11.84
N ALA A 125 0.74 7.27 11.08
CA ALA A 125 -0.10 6.39 10.28
C ALA A 125 0.68 5.82 9.07
N GLY A 126 0.63 4.48 8.92
CA GLY A 126 1.11 3.78 7.74
C GLY A 126 -0.06 3.30 6.88
N VAL A 127 0.00 3.56 5.57
CA VAL A 127 -0.98 3.08 4.59
C VAL A 127 -0.30 2.11 3.64
N SER A 128 -0.46 0.82 3.90
CA SER A 128 0.15 -0.22 3.08
C SER A 128 -0.53 -0.35 1.72
N PRO A 129 0.23 -0.28 0.61
CA PRO A 129 -0.32 -0.52 -0.71
C PRO A 129 -0.56 -2.00 -1.02
N THR A 130 0.26 -2.93 -0.51
CA THR A 130 0.29 -4.32 -0.99
C THR A 130 0.47 -5.39 0.08
N SER A 131 0.28 -5.07 1.37
CA SER A 131 0.39 -6.06 2.46
C SER A 131 -0.93 -6.78 2.69
N THR A 132 -1.07 -7.98 2.18
CA THR A 132 -2.34 -8.70 2.06
C THR A 132 -2.64 -9.67 3.20
N SER A 133 -1.64 -10.04 4.03
CA SER A 133 -1.83 -11.06 5.08
C SER A 133 -2.99 -10.74 6.03
N VAL A 134 -3.86 -11.72 6.26
CA VAL A 134 -4.97 -11.60 7.23
C VAL A 134 -4.50 -11.34 8.66
N SER A 135 -3.26 -11.70 8.98
CA SER A 135 -2.69 -11.46 10.30
C SER A 135 -2.37 -10.00 10.60
N LEU A 136 -2.54 -9.11 9.61
CA LEU A 136 -2.41 -7.66 9.77
C LEU A 136 -3.74 -7.00 10.13
N THR A 137 -4.86 -7.71 9.95
CA THR A 137 -6.20 -7.20 10.27
C THR A 137 -6.28 -6.82 11.75
N GLY A 138 -6.50 -5.55 12.04
CA GLY A 138 -6.61 -5.02 13.40
C GLY A 138 -5.32 -5.01 14.22
N ILE A 139 -4.15 -5.29 13.63
CA ILE A 139 -2.87 -5.37 14.36
C ILE A 139 -2.46 -4.05 15.03
N SER A 140 -2.84 -2.91 14.46
CA SER A 140 -2.53 -1.59 14.99
C SER A 140 -3.57 -0.56 14.57
N PRO A 141 -3.94 0.39 15.46
CA PRO A 141 -4.79 1.52 15.07
C PRO A 141 -4.10 2.52 14.12
N TRP A 142 -2.83 2.34 13.83
CA TRP A 142 -2.02 3.20 12.98
C TRP A 142 -1.63 2.56 11.66
N LEU A 143 -2.04 1.30 11.39
CA LEU A 143 -1.77 0.62 10.14
C LEU A 143 -3.06 0.40 9.35
N PHE A 144 -3.08 0.91 8.13
CA PHE A 144 -4.16 0.79 7.14
C PHE A 144 -3.64 0.05 5.91
N ARG A 145 -4.53 -0.49 5.08
CA ARG A 145 -4.15 -1.04 3.77
C ARG A 145 -5.19 -0.73 2.71
N VAL A 146 -4.74 -0.36 1.51
CA VAL A 146 -5.61 -0.06 0.38
C VAL A 146 -5.76 -1.24 -0.60
N CYS A 147 -5.07 -2.36 -0.34
CA CYS A 147 -5.24 -3.62 -1.06
C CYS A 147 -6.21 -4.57 -0.34
N PRO A 148 -6.92 -5.44 -1.06
CA PRO A 148 -7.67 -6.54 -0.47
C PRO A 148 -6.76 -7.44 0.38
N ASN A 149 -7.32 -8.06 1.40
CA ASN A 149 -6.58 -9.05 2.18
C ASN A 149 -6.61 -10.45 1.52
N ASP A 150 -5.76 -11.36 2.00
CA ASP A 150 -5.64 -12.72 1.48
C ASP A 150 -6.97 -13.49 1.55
N ALA A 151 -7.83 -13.23 2.54
CA ALA A 151 -9.13 -13.88 2.63
C ALA A 151 -10.06 -13.44 1.48
N ALA A 152 -10.06 -12.16 1.10
CA ALA A 152 -10.83 -11.66 -0.03
C ALA A 152 -10.25 -12.18 -1.36
N SER A 153 -8.94 -12.12 -1.52
CA SER A 153 -8.21 -12.61 -2.70
C SER A 153 -8.40 -14.10 -2.92
N SER A 154 -8.25 -14.88 -1.86
CA SER A 154 -8.40 -16.34 -1.91
C SER A 154 -9.84 -16.77 -2.21
N ARG A 155 -10.85 -16.06 -1.65
CA ARG A 155 -12.25 -16.34 -2.01
C ARG A 155 -12.53 -16.05 -3.49
N ALA A 156 -11.96 -14.97 -4.04
CA ALA A 156 -12.09 -14.66 -5.45
C ALA A 156 -11.38 -15.70 -6.33
N ALA A 157 -10.18 -16.11 -5.96
CA ALA A 157 -9.43 -17.17 -6.64
C ALA A 157 -10.15 -18.51 -6.58
N ALA A 158 -10.68 -18.91 -5.41
CA ALA A 158 -11.43 -20.15 -5.24
C ALA A 158 -12.69 -20.18 -6.11
N ARG A 159 -13.48 -19.09 -6.10
CA ARG A 159 -14.66 -18.98 -6.99
C ARG A 159 -14.27 -19.07 -8.46
N TYR A 160 -13.21 -18.37 -8.88
CA TYR A 160 -12.75 -18.44 -10.25
C TYR A 160 -12.37 -19.86 -10.67
N VAL A 161 -11.62 -20.59 -9.81
CA VAL A 161 -11.21 -21.97 -10.07
C VAL A 161 -12.41 -22.90 -10.14
N LEU A 162 -13.38 -22.75 -9.21
CA LEU A 162 -14.58 -23.60 -9.14
C LEU A 162 -15.59 -23.30 -10.24
N ASP A 163 -15.90 -22.02 -10.46
CA ASP A 163 -17.06 -21.59 -11.26
C ASP A 163 -16.68 -21.28 -12.72
N SER A 164 -15.48 -20.70 -12.94
CA SER A 164 -15.05 -20.32 -14.28
C SER A 164 -14.23 -21.40 -14.97
N LEU A 165 -13.41 -22.16 -14.22
CA LEU A 165 -12.60 -23.25 -14.76
C LEU A 165 -13.25 -24.63 -14.57
N GLY A 166 -14.20 -24.78 -13.65
CA GLY A 166 -14.84 -26.05 -13.32
C GLY A 166 -13.92 -27.02 -12.58
N PHE A 167 -12.77 -26.59 -12.10
CA PHE A 167 -11.77 -27.46 -11.46
C PHE A 167 -12.14 -27.72 -9.98
N ARG A 168 -11.95 -28.97 -9.55
CA ARG A 168 -12.30 -29.44 -8.21
C ARG A 168 -11.10 -30.00 -7.43
N ARG A 169 -9.93 -30.16 -8.07
CA ARG A 169 -8.73 -30.75 -7.47
C ARG A 169 -7.55 -29.82 -7.68
N ALA A 170 -7.07 -29.20 -6.60
CA ALA A 170 -5.96 -28.25 -6.64
C ALA A 170 -4.80 -28.72 -5.75
N SER A 171 -3.58 -28.34 -6.11
CA SER A 171 -2.41 -28.41 -5.22
C SER A 171 -1.90 -27.00 -4.95
N ILE A 172 -1.27 -26.76 -3.79
CA ILE A 172 -0.75 -25.45 -3.40
C ILE A 172 0.75 -25.58 -3.14
N MET A 173 1.55 -24.80 -3.85
CA MET A 173 2.96 -24.58 -3.58
C MET A 173 3.11 -23.17 -3.03
N TYR A 174 3.48 -23.00 -1.77
CA TYR A 174 3.42 -21.70 -1.12
C TYR A 174 4.72 -21.33 -0.41
N ARG A 175 5.06 -20.05 -0.46
CA ARG A 175 6.21 -19.52 0.28
C ARG A 175 5.95 -19.63 1.80
N ASN A 176 6.92 -20.18 2.53
CA ASN A 176 6.79 -20.38 3.96
C ASN A 176 7.05 -19.11 4.78
N ASP A 177 6.25 -18.07 4.51
CA ASP A 177 6.24 -16.79 5.22
C ASP A 177 4.82 -16.37 5.61
N SER A 178 4.66 -15.18 6.18
CA SER A 178 3.35 -14.67 6.62
C SER A 178 2.34 -14.56 5.49
N TYR A 179 2.79 -14.21 4.28
CA TYR A 179 1.96 -14.07 3.10
C TYR A 179 1.52 -15.46 2.60
N GLY A 180 2.47 -16.30 2.21
CA GLY A 180 2.17 -17.59 1.58
C GLY A 180 1.36 -18.53 2.48
N ARG A 181 1.67 -18.60 3.79
CA ARG A 181 0.89 -19.39 4.76
C ARG A 181 -0.54 -18.88 4.89
N GLY A 182 -0.71 -17.55 5.03
CA GLY A 182 -2.04 -16.92 5.17
C GLY A 182 -2.90 -17.18 3.95
N TRP A 183 -2.34 -16.91 2.77
CA TRP A 183 -3.02 -17.08 1.49
C TRP A 183 -3.41 -18.55 1.24
N SER A 184 -2.47 -19.50 1.46
CA SER A 184 -2.70 -20.94 1.31
C SER A 184 -3.83 -21.43 2.22
N THR A 185 -3.85 -20.97 3.48
CA THR A 185 -4.89 -21.34 4.44
C THR A 185 -6.26 -20.80 4.03
N ALA A 186 -6.34 -19.51 3.69
CA ALA A 186 -7.58 -18.86 3.29
C ALA A 186 -8.15 -19.46 1.98
N PHE A 187 -7.28 -19.76 1.00
CA PHE A 187 -7.71 -20.45 -0.20
C PHE A 187 -8.25 -21.84 0.08
N THR A 188 -7.54 -22.65 0.89
CA THR A 188 -7.98 -24.01 1.24
C THR A 188 -9.38 -23.99 1.85
N GLN A 189 -9.64 -23.06 2.78
CA GLN A 189 -10.95 -22.91 3.42
C GLN A 189 -12.04 -22.52 2.42
N ALA A 190 -11.77 -21.49 1.60
CA ALA A 190 -12.74 -21.01 0.61
C ALA A 190 -13.03 -22.05 -0.48
N TYR A 191 -12.01 -22.77 -0.92
CA TYR A 191 -12.11 -23.79 -1.97
C TYR A 191 -12.88 -25.02 -1.47
N ALA A 192 -12.58 -25.50 -0.25
CA ALA A 192 -13.30 -26.60 0.36
C ALA A 192 -14.78 -26.26 0.62
N ALA A 193 -15.07 -25.04 1.09
CA ALA A 193 -16.44 -24.56 1.26
C ALA A 193 -17.26 -24.56 -0.05
N GLY A 194 -16.60 -24.40 -1.21
CA GLY A 194 -17.21 -24.48 -2.53
C GLY A 194 -17.18 -25.87 -3.17
N GLY A 195 -16.79 -26.92 -2.43
CA GLY A 195 -16.74 -28.32 -2.91
C GLY A 195 -15.47 -28.70 -3.66
N GLY A 196 -14.41 -27.89 -3.56
CA GLY A 196 -13.08 -28.24 -4.07
C GLY A 196 -12.25 -29.02 -3.06
N THR A 197 -11.26 -29.77 -3.55
CA THR A 197 -10.32 -30.54 -2.73
C THR A 197 -8.89 -30.06 -3.00
N VAL A 198 -8.17 -29.70 -1.94
CA VAL A 198 -6.73 -29.45 -2.00
C VAL A 198 -6.01 -30.78 -1.74
N LEU A 199 -5.29 -31.27 -2.77
CA LEU A 199 -4.58 -32.54 -2.74
C LEU A 199 -3.31 -32.44 -1.90
N GLU A 200 -2.55 -31.36 -2.09
CA GLU A 200 -1.24 -31.15 -1.50
C GLU A 200 -1.04 -29.69 -1.12
N ARG A 201 -0.36 -29.48 0.01
CA ARG A 201 0.08 -28.16 0.48
C ARG A 201 1.57 -28.21 0.80
N ASN A 202 2.39 -27.76 -0.13
CA ASN A 202 3.85 -27.88 -0.06
C ASN A 202 4.48 -26.52 0.18
N PRO A 203 5.07 -26.28 1.38
CA PRO A 203 5.81 -25.06 1.66
C PRO A 203 7.17 -25.08 0.95
N HIS A 204 7.62 -23.93 0.47
CA HIS A 204 8.99 -23.72 -0.01
C HIS A 204 9.66 -22.56 0.72
N LEU A 205 10.99 -22.57 0.79
CA LEU A 205 11.79 -21.46 1.29
C LEU A 205 12.04 -20.43 0.18
N ALA A 206 12.44 -19.24 0.57
CA ALA A 206 12.93 -18.23 -0.36
C ALA A 206 14.21 -18.73 -1.04
N ASP A 207 14.39 -18.36 -2.30
CA ASP A 207 15.60 -18.63 -3.09
C ASP A 207 15.97 -20.12 -3.17
N MET A 208 14.96 -20.98 -3.10
CA MET A 208 15.11 -22.43 -3.25
C MET A 208 15.48 -22.80 -4.70
N ASN A 209 16.31 -23.84 -4.87
CA ASN A 209 16.76 -24.33 -6.18
C ASN A 209 16.15 -25.67 -6.60
N GLU A 210 15.39 -26.34 -5.72
CA GLU A 210 14.90 -27.71 -5.92
C GLU A 210 13.52 -27.78 -6.59
N TRP A 211 13.21 -26.87 -7.50
CA TRP A 211 11.90 -26.77 -8.15
C TRP A 211 11.51 -28.02 -8.93
N ARG A 212 12.49 -28.82 -9.38
CA ARG A 212 12.22 -30.07 -10.07
C ARG A 212 11.51 -31.11 -9.19
N ALA A 213 11.82 -31.14 -7.89
CA ALA A 213 11.13 -32.02 -6.95
C ALA A 213 9.67 -31.63 -6.79
N TYR A 214 9.38 -30.32 -6.68
CA TYR A 214 8.01 -29.80 -6.59
C TYR A 214 7.23 -30.04 -7.89
N ALA A 215 7.85 -29.87 -9.04
CA ALA A 215 7.25 -30.23 -10.33
C ALA A 215 6.94 -31.75 -10.39
N GLY A 216 7.81 -32.59 -9.87
CA GLY A 216 7.60 -34.03 -9.74
C GLY A 216 6.37 -34.39 -8.88
N ILE A 217 6.14 -33.69 -7.78
CA ILE A 217 4.93 -33.86 -6.93
C ILE A 217 3.68 -33.56 -7.78
N VAL A 218 3.66 -32.44 -8.51
CA VAL A 218 2.53 -32.09 -9.38
C VAL A 218 2.26 -33.15 -10.43
N LYS A 219 3.33 -33.68 -11.07
CA LYS A 219 3.20 -34.74 -12.07
C LYS A 219 2.64 -36.04 -11.48
N ALA A 220 2.98 -36.36 -10.24
CA ALA A 220 2.50 -37.55 -9.55
C ALA A 220 1.04 -37.40 -9.06
N THR A 221 0.68 -36.26 -8.47
CA THR A 221 -0.64 -36.02 -7.89
C THR A 221 -1.69 -35.59 -8.92
N ARG A 222 -1.26 -35.10 -10.09
CA ARG A 222 -2.11 -34.68 -11.22
C ARG A 222 -3.26 -33.75 -10.78
N PRO A 223 -2.98 -32.62 -10.13
CA PRO A 223 -4.02 -31.63 -9.87
C PRO A 223 -4.50 -30.99 -11.16
N GLU A 224 -5.73 -30.46 -11.18
CA GLU A 224 -6.28 -29.71 -12.30
C GLU A 224 -5.68 -28.31 -12.39
N ILE A 225 -5.19 -27.80 -11.24
CA ILE A 225 -4.52 -26.50 -11.12
C ILE A 225 -3.54 -26.49 -9.95
N VAL A 226 -2.44 -25.74 -10.10
CA VAL A 226 -1.54 -25.42 -8.98
C VAL A 226 -1.73 -23.96 -8.59
N LEU A 227 -1.97 -23.71 -7.29
CA LEU A 227 -1.94 -22.40 -6.69
C LEU A 227 -0.52 -22.11 -6.20
N PHE A 228 -0.02 -20.89 -6.49
CA PHE A 228 1.35 -20.52 -6.13
C PHE A 228 1.40 -19.13 -5.45
N PRO A 229 1.01 -19.01 -4.16
CA PRO A 229 1.25 -17.80 -3.38
C PRO A 229 2.71 -17.72 -2.95
N GLY A 230 3.53 -17.10 -3.78
CA GLY A 230 4.97 -16.96 -3.62
C GLY A 230 5.51 -15.72 -4.34
N SER A 231 6.84 -15.62 -4.45
CA SER A 231 7.48 -14.53 -5.19
C SER A 231 7.42 -14.74 -6.71
N PRO A 232 7.57 -13.68 -7.51
CA PRO A 232 7.65 -13.80 -8.98
C PRO A 232 8.81 -14.70 -9.43
N ALA A 233 9.98 -14.58 -8.81
CA ALA A 233 11.17 -15.37 -9.14
C ALA A 233 10.96 -16.88 -8.85
N ASP A 234 10.36 -17.19 -7.70
CA ASP A 234 10.05 -18.57 -7.30
C ASP A 234 9.03 -19.18 -8.27
N LEU A 235 7.95 -18.44 -8.59
CA LEU A 235 6.96 -18.91 -9.56
C LEU A 235 7.55 -19.14 -10.94
N ALA A 236 8.39 -18.22 -11.43
CA ALA A 236 9.08 -18.37 -12.70
C ALA A 236 9.92 -19.66 -12.75
N SER A 237 10.71 -19.90 -11.71
CA SER A 237 11.54 -21.12 -11.60
C SER A 237 10.69 -22.38 -11.52
N PHE A 238 9.59 -22.36 -10.79
CA PHE A 238 8.65 -23.47 -10.70
C PHE A 238 7.97 -23.77 -12.06
N VAL A 239 7.48 -22.74 -12.77
CA VAL A 239 6.84 -22.91 -14.08
C VAL A 239 7.83 -23.48 -15.12
N ARG A 240 9.09 -22.98 -15.13
CA ARG A 240 10.16 -23.56 -15.97
C ARG A 240 10.36 -25.04 -15.67
N SER A 241 10.39 -25.41 -14.39
CA SER A 241 10.58 -26.80 -13.97
C SER A 241 9.40 -27.71 -14.32
N LEU A 242 8.16 -27.19 -14.23
CA LEU A 242 6.96 -27.92 -14.70
C LEU A 242 7.06 -28.21 -16.20
N ARG A 243 7.36 -27.21 -17.01
CA ARG A 243 7.51 -27.33 -18.47
C ARG A 243 8.64 -28.29 -18.85
N ALA A 244 9.77 -28.23 -18.15
CA ALA A 244 10.93 -29.08 -18.40
C ALA A 244 10.65 -30.58 -18.21
N ILE A 245 9.65 -30.94 -17.38
CA ILE A 245 9.23 -32.36 -17.19
C ILE A 245 7.97 -32.71 -17.99
N GLY A 246 7.53 -31.83 -18.88
CA GLY A 246 6.34 -32.01 -19.72
C GLY A 246 5.03 -32.02 -18.92
N ALA A 247 4.93 -31.20 -17.89
CA ALA A 247 3.71 -31.03 -17.10
C ALA A 247 3.01 -29.73 -17.54
N ASP A 248 1.81 -29.85 -18.09
CA ASP A 248 1.00 -28.71 -18.61
C ASP A 248 -0.07 -28.25 -17.62
N THR A 249 0.08 -28.59 -16.33
CA THR A 249 -0.88 -28.22 -15.28
C THR A 249 -0.97 -26.69 -15.17
N PRO A 250 -2.18 -26.11 -15.30
CA PRO A 250 -2.40 -24.67 -15.14
C PRO A 250 -1.89 -24.17 -13.79
N VAL A 251 -1.32 -22.94 -13.79
CA VAL A 251 -0.84 -22.29 -12.57
C VAL A 251 -1.58 -20.99 -12.35
N LEU A 252 -1.98 -20.76 -11.09
CA LEU A 252 -2.55 -19.50 -10.61
C LEU A 252 -1.70 -18.98 -9.46
N GLY A 253 -0.99 -17.87 -9.69
CA GLY A 253 -0.22 -17.16 -8.68
C GLY A 253 -1.08 -16.25 -7.81
N GLY A 254 -0.55 -15.88 -6.65
CA GLY A 254 -1.12 -14.80 -5.84
C GLY A 254 -0.90 -13.43 -6.49
N ASP A 255 -1.24 -12.37 -5.77
CA ASP A 255 -1.11 -10.98 -6.23
C ASP A 255 0.35 -10.53 -6.42
N ALA A 256 1.27 -11.12 -5.67
CA ALA A 256 2.69 -10.78 -5.73
C ALA A 256 3.34 -11.04 -7.09
N VAL A 257 2.76 -11.89 -7.93
CA VAL A 257 3.39 -12.35 -9.19
C VAL A 257 3.01 -11.55 -10.43
N SER A 258 2.31 -10.43 -10.29
CA SER A 258 1.98 -9.52 -11.40
C SER A 258 3.19 -9.03 -12.21
N GLU A 259 4.38 -9.05 -11.61
CA GLU A 259 5.64 -8.69 -12.28
C GLU A 259 5.99 -9.60 -13.47
N LEU A 260 5.40 -10.80 -13.57
CA LEU A 260 5.60 -11.71 -14.71
C LEU A 260 5.02 -11.15 -16.03
N GLU A 261 4.16 -10.13 -15.98
CA GLU A 261 3.71 -9.42 -17.20
C GLU A 261 4.89 -8.83 -17.99
N ALA A 262 5.97 -8.42 -17.33
CA ALA A 262 7.18 -7.96 -17.99
C ALA A 262 7.91 -9.08 -18.79
N GLN A 263 7.55 -10.34 -18.56
CA GLN A 263 8.11 -11.54 -19.20
C GLN A 263 6.98 -12.35 -19.90
N ALA A 264 6.00 -11.64 -20.47
CA ALA A 264 4.79 -12.25 -21.02
C ALA A 264 5.06 -13.32 -22.05
N ALA A 265 6.10 -13.18 -22.89
CA ALA A 265 6.47 -14.17 -23.91
C ALA A 265 6.80 -15.54 -23.29
N GLU A 266 7.46 -15.55 -22.13
CA GLU A 266 7.85 -16.79 -21.45
C GLU A 266 6.71 -17.36 -20.59
N PHE A 267 5.94 -16.50 -19.90
CA PHE A 267 4.95 -16.94 -18.93
C PHE A 267 3.51 -16.80 -19.41
N ALA A 268 3.29 -16.67 -20.72
CA ALA A 268 1.95 -16.62 -21.30
C ALA A 268 1.06 -17.77 -20.77
N GLY A 269 -0.17 -17.42 -20.36
CA GLY A 269 -1.14 -18.37 -19.84
C GLY A 269 -1.08 -18.61 -18.33
N VAL A 270 -0.02 -18.18 -17.62
CA VAL A 270 0.00 -18.16 -16.15
C VAL A 270 -1.05 -17.16 -15.66
N ARG A 271 -1.91 -17.61 -14.75
CA ARG A 271 -2.94 -16.76 -14.13
C ARG A 271 -2.42 -16.18 -12.83
N TYR A 272 -2.98 -15.04 -12.42
CA TYR A 272 -2.65 -14.45 -11.12
C TYR A 272 -3.79 -13.58 -10.59
N VAL A 273 -3.81 -13.39 -9.27
CA VAL A 273 -4.70 -12.44 -8.62
C VAL A 273 -4.22 -11.02 -8.91
N ALA A 274 -5.12 -10.14 -9.33
CA ALA A 274 -4.81 -8.74 -9.60
C ALA A 274 -5.82 -7.80 -8.93
N PHE A 275 -5.32 -6.66 -8.47
CA PHE A 275 -6.11 -5.56 -7.91
C PHE A 275 -6.19 -4.36 -8.85
N PHE A 276 -5.41 -4.41 -9.93
CA PHE A 276 -5.37 -3.39 -10.96
C PHE A 276 -4.75 -3.96 -12.24
N GLN A 277 -5.33 -3.60 -13.39
CA GLN A 277 -4.77 -3.86 -14.71
C GLN A 277 -4.92 -2.60 -15.57
N ALA A 278 -3.80 -2.05 -16.04
CA ALA A 278 -3.77 -0.82 -16.83
C ALA A 278 -4.61 -0.92 -18.13
N SER A 279 -4.65 -2.11 -18.74
CA SER A 279 -5.43 -2.37 -19.97
C SER A 279 -6.94 -2.46 -19.75
N ARG A 280 -7.42 -2.57 -18.50
CA ARG A 280 -8.84 -2.79 -18.15
C ARG A 280 -9.47 -1.62 -17.39
N VAL A 281 -8.77 -0.50 -17.24
CA VAL A 281 -9.31 0.68 -16.52
C VAL A 281 -10.51 1.29 -17.26
N GLN A 282 -11.56 1.62 -16.51
CA GLN A 282 -12.79 2.17 -17.07
C GLN A 282 -13.00 3.64 -16.68
N THR A 283 -12.65 4.03 -15.45
CA THR A 283 -12.89 5.39 -14.95
C THR A 283 -11.97 6.43 -15.60
N ALA A 284 -12.43 7.67 -15.69
CA ALA A 284 -11.63 8.77 -16.23
C ALA A 284 -10.36 8.99 -15.42
N GLU A 285 -10.44 8.89 -14.09
CA GLU A 285 -9.30 9.03 -13.17
C GLU A 285 -8.25 7.94 -13.41
N ALA A 286 -8.67 6.68 -13.53
CA ALA A 286 -7.75 5.59 -13.77
C ALA A 286 -7.09 5.67 -15.17
N LYS A 287 -7.83 6.08 -16.20
CA LYS A 287 -7.28 6.34 -17.54
C LYS A 287 -6.26 7.48 -17.51
N ALA A 288 -6.57 8.58 -16.81
CA ALA A 288 -5.65 9.72 -16.65
C ALA A 288 -4.38 9.31 -15.90
N PHE A 289 -4.50 8.49 -14.84
CA PHE A 289 -3.36 7.93 -14.12
C PHE A 289 -2.47 7.07 -15.04
N VAL A 290 -3.05 6.14 -15.79
CA VAL A 290 -2.30 5.28 -16.74
C VAL A 290 -1.57 6.14 -17.76
N SER A 291 -2.23 7.13 -18.34
CA SER A 291 -1.63 8.03 -19.32
C SER A 291 -0.47 8.83 -18.73
N ALA A 292 -0.67 9.45 -17.54
CA ALA A 292 0.34 10.25 -16.86
C ALA A 292 1.56 9.40 -16.43
N PHE A 293 1.31 8.19 -15.89
CA PHE A 293 2.35 7.26 -15.50
C PHE A 293 3.19 6.83 -16.71
N THR A 294 2.52 6.40 -17.80
CA THR A 294 3.21 5.96 -19.01
C THR A 294 4.01 7.10 -19.64
N LYS A 295 3.46 8.32 -19.66
CA LYS A 295 4.18 9.52 -20.13
C LYS A 295 5.45 9.80 -19.30
N LYS A 296 5.37 9.65 -17.96
CA LYS A 296 6.48 9.97 -17.05
C LYS A 296 7.57 8.91 -17.05
N TYR A 297 7.19 7.63 -17.12
CA TYR A 297 8.11 6.50 -16.88
C TYR A 297 8.37 5.62 -18.11
N GLY A 298 7.69 5.84 -19.24
CA GLY A 298 7.87 5.09 -20.50
C GLY A 298 7.28 3.67 -20.50
N VAL A 299 6.63 3.27 -19.40
CA VAL A 299 6.01 1.94 -19.26
C VAL A 299 4.63 2.09 -18.60
N PRO A 300 3.66 1.20 -18.87
CA PRO A 300 2.38 1.23 -18.19
C PRO A 300 2.55 0.94 -16.68
N PRO A 301 1.65 1.48 -15.83
CA PRO A 301 1.66 1.19 -14.40
C PRO A 301 1.24 -0.25 -14.12
N GLU A 302 1.90 -0.87 -13.16
CA GLU A 302 1.47 -2.12 -12.54
C GLU A 302 0.67 -1.87 -11.24
N GLN A 303 0.10 -2.92 -10.66
CA GLN A 303 -0.76 -2.78 -9.48
C GLN A 303 -0.05 -2.17 -8.26
N ARG A 304 1.25 -2.41 -8.04
CA ARG A 304 1.99 -1.81 -6.90
C ARG A 304 2.06 -0.30 -7.01
N SER A 305 2.35 0.21 -8.21
CA SER A 305 2.37 1.65 -8.45
C SER A 305 0.99 2.28 -8.35
N ALA A 306 -0.06 1.61 -8.84
CA ALA A 306 -1.43 2.09 -8.76
C ALA A 306 -1.95 2.15 -7.31
N LEU A 307 -1.69 1.11 -6.51
CA LEU A 307 -2.07 1.06 -5.10
C LEU A 307 -1.25 2.06 -4.25
N ALA A 308 0.03 2.24 -4.56
CA ALA A 308 0.86 3.24 -3.88
C ALA A 308 0.42 4.68 -4.23
N TYR A 309 0.01 4.91 -5.48
CA TYR A 309 -0.62 6.16 -5.88
C TYR A 309 -1.90 6.42 -5.07
N ASP A 310 -2.80 5.44 -4.97
CA ASP A 310 -4.02 5.56 -4.18
C ASP A 310 -3.77 5.81 -2.70
N ALA A 311 -2.80 5.11 -2.10
CA ALA A 311 -2.41 5.32 -0.70
C ALA A 311 -1.90 6.75 -0.47
N THR A 312 -1.10 7.27 -1.39
CA THR A 312 -0.56 8.64 -1.32
C THR A 312 -1.65 9.68 -1.49
N MET A 313 -2.54 9.50 -2.47
CA MET A 313 -3.69 10.39 -2.68
C MET A 313 -4.63 10.42 -1.48
N LEU A 314 -4.85 9.27 -0.83
CA LEU A 314 -5.65 9.16 0.37
C LEU A 314 -5.01 9.94 1.54
N ILE A 315 -3.70 9.80 1.77
CA ILE A 315 -2.96 10.58 2.77
C ILE A 315 -3.03 12.07 2.45
N GLY A 316 -2.78 12.44 1.19
CA GLY A 316 -2.86 13.83 0.74
C GLY A 316 -4.24 14.44 0.98
N ARG A 317 -5.31 13.70 0.68
CA ARG A 317 -6.68 14.12 0.97
C ARG A 317 -6.94 14.30 2.48
N ALA A 318 -6.46 13.36 3.29
CA ALA A 318 -6.57 13.47 4.75
C ALA A 318 -5.89 14.75 5.28
N VAL A 319 -4.71 15.09 4.76
CA VAL A 319 -3.98 16.31 5.13
C VAL A 319 -4.73 17.58 4.67
N LEU A 320 -5.26 17.60 3.45
CA LEU A 320 -5.98 18.75 2.92
C LEU A 320 -7.27 19.02 3.71
N ASP A 321 -7.99 17.98 4.10
CA ASP A 321 -9.29 18.09 4.77
C ASP A 321 -9.16 18.22 6.31
N ALA A 322 -8.18 17.57 6.95
CA ALA A 322 -8.05 17.52 8.41
C ALA A 322 -6.79 18.23 8.95
N GLY A 323 -5.90 18.70 8.08
CA GLY A 323 -4.64 19.35 8.44
C GLY A 323 -3.49 18.36 8.66
N ALA A 324 -2.27 18.90 8.69
CA ALA A 324 -1.01 18.14 8.72
C ALA A 324 -0.62 17.65 10.13
N HIS A 325 -1.55 17.14 10.92
CA HIS A 325 -1.30 16.60 12.27
C HIS A 325 -1.51 15.09 12.25
N ARG A 326 -0.51 14.30 12.68
CA ARG A 326 -0.50 12.82 12.62
C ARG A 326 -1.77 12.17 13.16
N GLY A 327 -2.24 12.60 14.35
CA GLY A 327 -3.47 12.08 14.94
C GLY A 327 -4.71 12.39 14.09
N ARG A 328 -4.85 13.62 13.59
CA ARG A 328 -5.97 14.01 12.71
C ARG A 328 -5.95 13.29 11.38
N VAL A 329 -4.76 13.08 10.80
CA VAL A 329 -4.61 12.27 9.59
C VAL A 329 -5.05 10.83 9.84
N ARG A 330 -4.60 10.20 10.94
CA ARG A 330 -5.03 8.85 11.33
C ARG A 330 -6.55 8.77 11.54
N ASP A 331 -7.16 9.74 12.23
CA ASP A 331 -8.59 9.77 12.48
C ASP A 331 -9.40 9.96 11.19
N TYR A 332 -8.90 10.80 10.28
CA TYR A 332 -9.48 10.93 8.95
C TYR A 332 -9.46 9.60 8.21
N LEU A 333 -8.31 8.93 8.14
CA LEU A 333 -8.17 7.63 7.48
C LEU A 333 -9.16 6.61 8.07
N ALA A 334 -9.26 6.52 9.40
CA ALA A 334 -10.18 5.61 10.07
C ALA A 334 -11.67 5.91 9.81
N SER A 335 -12.00 7.13 9.39
CA SER A 335 -13.37 7.56 9.12
C SER A 335 -13.85 7.25 7.69
N VAL A 336 -12.93 6.97 6.75
CA VAL A 336 -13.24 6.72 5.34
C VAL A 336 -13.96 5.38 5.16
N GLY A 337 -15.19 5.40 4.69
CA GLY A 337 -16.06 4.23 4.57
C GLY A 337 -16.90 3.95 5.83
N VAL A 338 -16.61 4.58 6.97
CA VAL A 338 -17.36 4.44 8.22
C VAL A 338 -18.30 5.63 8.42
N SER A 339 -17.76 6.81 8.68
CA SER A 339 -18.52 8.06 8.84
C SER A 339 -18.30 9.06 7.69
N ARG A 340 -17.33 8.82 6.84
CA ARG A 340 -17.10 9.53 5.58
C ARG A 340 -17.38 8.63 4.40
N PRO A 341 -17.79 9.19 3.25
CA PRO A 341 -17.91 8.39 2.01
C PRO A 341 -16.60 7.70 1.64
N ALA A 342 -16.70 6.58 0.92
CA ALA A 342 -15.56 5.96 0.28
C ALA A 342 -14.84 6.94 -0.66
N MET A 343 -13.50 6.90 -0.70
CA MET A 343 -12.72 7.64 -1.68
C MET A 343 -12.67 6.84 -3.00
N THR A 344 -12.85 7.49 -4.12
CA THR A 344 -12.62 6.88 -5.43
C THR A 344 -11.12 6.90 -5.73
N GLY A 345 -10.50 5.73 -5.79
CA GLY A 345 -9.12 5.55 -6.22
C GLY A 345 -9.01 5.04 -7.66
N VAL A 346 -7.80 5.07 -8.22
CA VAL A 346 -7.53 4.52 -9.57
C VAL A 346 -7.63 2.99 -9.59
N THR A 347 -7.50 2.34 -8.43
CA THR A 347 -7.68 0.91 -8.25
C THR A 347 -9.09 0.53 -7.77
N GLY A 348 -10.06 1.45 -7.82
CA GLY A 348 -11.42 1.28 -7.32
C GLY A 348 -11.68 1.96 -5.98
N PRO A 349 -12.83 1.69 -5.34
CA PRO A 349 -13.21 2.36 -4.10
C PRO A 349 -12.25 2.03 -2.95
N ILE A 350 -12.02 3.01 -2.08
CA ILE A 350 -11.27 2.87 -0.83
C ILE A 350 -12.23 3.23 0.29
N ALA A 351 -12.59 2.24 1.08
CA ALA A 351 -13.39 2.36 2.28
C ALA A 351 -12.83 1.36 3.29
N PHE A 352 -12.68 1.76 4.53
CA PHE A 352 -12.16 0.89 5.58
C PHE A 352 -13.28 0.35 6.47
N ASP A 353 -13.07 -0.83 7.02
CA ASP A 353 -13.82 -1.33 8.15
C ASP A 353 -13.21 -0.86 9.49
N GLU A 354 -13.80 -1.28 10.61
CA GLU A 354 -13.32 -0.96 11.96
C GLU A 354 -11.91 -1.52 12.24
N GLN A 355 -11.50 -2.52 11.47
CA GLN A 355 -10.18 -3.15 11.58
C GLN A 355 -9.15 -2.57 10.59
N ARG A 356 -9.53 -1.51 9.83
CA ARG A 356 -8.70 -0.78 8.87
C ARG A 356 -8.31 -1.58 7.63
N ASP A 357 -9.08 -2.63 7.35
CA ASP A 357 -9.01 -3.34 6.08
C ASP A 357 -9.89 -2.64 5.04
N VAL A 358 -9.40 -2.57 3.80
CA VAL A 358 -10.24 -2.07 2.71
C VAL A 358 -11.34 -3.07 2.40
N VAL A 359 -12.57 -2.54 2.28
CA VAL A 359 -13.75 -3.35 1.95
C VAL A 359 -14.21 -3.10 0.50
N ASN A 360 -14.89 -4.09 -0.07
CA ASN A 360 -15.51 -4.01 -1.41
C ASN A 360 -14.53 -3.64 -2.54
N LYS A 361 -13.24 -3.86 -2.34
CA LYS A 361 -12.23 -3.62 -3.38
C LYS A 361 -12.29 -4.75 -4.43
N PRO A 362 -12.29 -4.41 -5.72
CA PRO A 362 -12.30 -5.41 -6.78
C PRO A 362 -11.08 -6.34 -6.73
N VAL A 363 -11.32 -7.63 -6.91
CA VAL A 363 -10.30 -8.66 -7.12
C VAL A 363 -10.59 -9.34 -8.45
N VAL A 364 -9.65 -9.34 -9.34
CA VAL A 364 -9.77 -9.98 -10.65
C VAL A 364 -8.69 -11.06 -10.83
N ILE A 365 -8.96 -12.05 -11.68
CA ILE A 365 -7.94 -12.98 -12.12
C ILE A 365 -7.47 -12.53 -13.50
N ALA A 366 -6.20 -12.18 -13.55
CA ALA A 366 -5.50 -11.84 -14.78
C ALA A 366 -4.80 -13.04 -15.38
N THR A 367 -4.40 -12.93 -16.64
CA THR A 367 -3.59 -13.94 -17.34
C THR A 367 -2.43 -13.23 -18.01
N VAL A 368 -1.22 -13.67 -17.73
CA VAL A 368 0.01 -13.13 -18.33
C VAL A 368 -0.09 -13.21 -19.85
N GLY A 369 0.17 -12.10 -20.53
CA GLY A 369 0.14 -11.98 -21.97
C GLY A 369 -1.27 -11.85 -22.60
N ARG A 370 -2.29 -11.47 -21.81
CA ARG A 370 -3.67 -11.29 -22.31
C ARG A 370 -4.32 -10.00 -21.79
#